data_f095c323b96766b88403dac5754745bb
#
_entry.id   f095c323b96766b88403dac5754745bb
#
_cell.length_a   1.000
_cell.length_b   1.000
_cell.length_c   1.000
_cell.angle_alpha   90.00
_cell.angle_beta   90.00
_cell.angle_gamma   90.00
#
_symmetry.space_group_name_H-M   'P 1'
#
loop_
_entity.id
_entity.type
_entity.pdbx_description
1 polymer ?
#
loop_
_entity_poly.entity_id
_entity_poly.type
_entity_poly.pdbx_seq_one_letter_code
_entity_poly.pdbx_strand_id
1 'polypeptide(L)'
;YELIRNKKFEEAQSAYRSYVTSYPNNSLTGNAHYWLGELALVLGNQGEALVQFKTVQDSFAGHSKVPDAIYKLGIVNDQLGNQIVLNQHILHHR
;
A
#
# COMPACT_ATOMS: atom_id res chain seq x y z
N TYR A 1 10.90 18.56 -10.95
CA TYR A 1 10.05 17.54 -11.58
C TYR A 1 9.59 16.47 -10.57
N GLU A 2 10.51 15.90 -9.83
CA GLU A 2 10.18 14.88 -8.82
C GLU A 2 9.26 15.43 -7.72
N LEU A 3 9.49 16.65 -7.28
CA LEU A 3 8.66 17.28 -6.24
C LEU A 3 7.22 17.49 -6.74
N ILE A 4 7.05 17.92 -8.00
CA ILE A 4 5.71 18.11 -8.56
C ILE A 4 5.00 16.77 -8.70
N ARG A 5 5.69 15.74 -9.14
CA ARG A 5 5.17 14.39 -9.30
C ARG A 5 4.73 13.82 -7.94
N ASN A 6 5.58 13.92 -6.92
CA ASN A 6 5.26 13.42 -5.58
C ASN A 6 4.08 14.17 -4.97
N LYS A 7 3.98 15.48 -5.21
CA LYS A 7 2.84 16.25 -4.72
C LYS A 7 1.53 15.77 -5.32
N LYS A 8 1.50 15.43 -6.59
CA LYS A 8 0.31 14.87 -7.23
C LYS A 8 -0.09 13.53 -6.63
N PHE A 9 0.86 12.67 -6.32
CA PHE A 9 0.57 11.40 -5.66
C PHE A 9 0.04 11.62 -4.24
N GLU A 10 0.60 12.58 -3.51
CA GLU A 10 0.11 12.91 -2.17
C GLU A 10 -1.31 13.48 -2.21
N GLU A 11 -1.63 14.31 -3.21
CA GLU A 11 -2.99 14.81 -3.41
C GLU A 11 -3.96 13.68 -3.71
N ALA A 12 -3.57 12.72 -4.54
CA ALA A 12 -4.38 11.55 -4.83
C ALA A 12 -4.60 10.72 -3.57
N GLN A 13 -3.56 10.52 -2.75
CA GLN A 13 -3.68 9.85 -1.46
C GLN A 13 -4.74 10.52 -0.58
N SER A 14 -4.67 11.83 -0.47
CA SER A 14 -5.62 12.60 0.35
C SER A 14 -7.05 12.40 -0.15
N ALA A 15 -7.25 12.42 -1.47
CA ALA A 15 -8.57 12.22 -2.06
C ALA A 15 -9.12 10.82 -1.74
N TYR A 16 -8.28 9.77 -1.90
CA TYR A 16 -8.71 8.41 -1.58
C TYR A 16 -8.98 8.21 -0.10
N ARG A 17 -8.15 8.81 0.78
CA ARG A 17 -8.38 8.75 2.22
C ARG A 17 -9.70 9.41 2.60
N SER A 18 -10.01 10.56 2.02
CA SER A 18 -11.30 11.22 2.24
C SER A 18 -12.45 10.33 1.77
N TYR A 19 -12.27 9.66 0.65
CA TYR A 19 -13.29 8.76 0.11
C TYR A 19 -13.58 7.60 1.07
N VAL A 20 -12.55 6.89 1.53
CA VAL A 20 -12.76 5.73 2.40
C VAL A 20 -13.29 6.13 3.78
N THR A 21 -12.99 7.34 4.24
CA THR A 21 -13.53 7.86 5.49
C THR A 21 -15.00 8.17 5.35
N SER A 22 -15.40 8.79 4.23
CA SER A 22 -16.79 9.18 3.97
C SER A 22 -17.66 7.99 3.57
N TYR A 23 -17.09 7.01 2.90
CA TYR A 23 -17.81 5.84 2.36
C TYR A 23 -17.10 4.56 2.74
N PRO A 24 -17.16 4.14 4.02
CA PRO A 24 -16.37 3.00 4.48
C PRO A 24 -16.80 1.65 3.91
N ASN A 25 -17.99 1.53 3.34
CA ASN A 25 -18.53 0.24 2.89
C ASN A 25 -19.29 0.31 1.57
N ASN A 26 -18.90 1.20 0.65
CA ASN A 26 -19.58 1.21 -0.63
C ASN A 26 -18.82 0.36 -1.66
N SER A 27 -19.38 0.21 -2.87
CA SER A 27 -18.82 -0.68 -3.89
C SER A 27 -17.43 -0.28 -4.37
N LEU A 28 -17.04 0.98 -4.20
CA LEU A 28 -15.74 1.48 -4.63
C LEU A 28 -14.71 1.60 -3.50
N THR A 29 -15.11 1.31 -2.26
CA THR A 29 -14.23 1.48 -1.10
C THR A 29 -13.02 0.54 -1.16
N GLY A 30 -13.24 -0.72 -1.52
CA GLY A 30 -12.15 -1.68 -1.69
C GLY A 30 -11.16 -1.22 -2.76
N ASN A 31 -11.66 -0.70 -3.87
CA ASN A 31 -10.83 -0.15 -4.94
C ASN A 31 -10.00 1.04 -4.44
N ALA A 32 -10.58 1.91 -3.64
CA ALA A 32 -9.87 3.06 -3.07
C ALA A 32 -8.72 2.60 -2.15
N HIS A 33 -8.95 1.60 -1.30
CA HIS A 33 -7.88 1.03 -0.47
C HIS A 33 -6.77 0.41 -1.32
N TYR A 34 -7.12 -0.27 -2.41
CA TYR A 34 -6.12 -0.82 -3.31
C TYR A 34 -5.23 0.28 -3.87
N TRP A 35 -5.82 1.37 -4.35
CA TRP A 35 -5.05 2.49 -4.90
C TRP A 35 -4.25 3.23 -3.84
N LEU A 36 -4.75 3.30 -2.61
CA LEU A 36 -3.95 3.83 -1.49
C LEU A 36 -2.69 2.98 -1.28
N GLY A 37 -2.80 1.66 -1.41
CA GLY A 37 -1.64 0.78 -1.36
C GLY A 37 -0.63 1.07 -2.47
N GLU A 38 -1.12 1.21 -3.70
CA GLU A 38 -0.27 1.52 -4.85
C GLU A 38 0.44 2.87 -4.70
N LEU A 39 -0.30 3.89 -4.26
CA LEU A 39 0.27 5.22 -4.03
C LEU A 39 1.32 5.19 -2.93
N ALA A 40 1.09 4.40 -1.88
CA ALA A 40 2.07 4.24 -0.81
C ALA A 40 3.37 3.63 -1.34
N LEU A 41 3.28 2.65 -2.25
CA LEU A 41 4.47 2.07 -2.87
C LEU A 41 5.24 3.10 -3.70
N VAL A 42 4.53 3.89 -4.49
CA VAL A 42 5.15 4.93 -5.33
C VAL A 42 5.87 5.95 -4.46
N LEU A 43 5.29 6.29 -3.31
CA LEU A 43 5.87 7.26 -2.37
C LEU A 43 6.91 6.64 -1.43
N GLY A 44 7.22 5.36 -1.57
CA GLY A 44 8.24 4.69 -0.78
C GLY A 44 7.79 4.26 0.61
N ASN A 45 6.48 4.25 0.88
CA ASN A 45 5.95 3.88 2.19
C ASN A 45 5.41 2.44 2.17
N GLN A 46 6.31 1.47 2.33
CA GLN A 46 5.98 0.05 2.27
C GLN A 46 5.06 -0.38 3.42
N GLY A 47 5.25 0.20 4.61
CA GLY A 47 4.40 -0.11 5.76
C GLY A 47 2.94 0.26 5.51
N GLU A 48 2.70 1.44 4.98
CA GLU A 48 1.35 1.89 4.62
C GLU A 48 0.76 1.03 3.50
N ALA A 49 1.58 0.65 2.52
CA ALA A 49 1.14 -0.23 1.44
C ALA A 49 0.62 -1.56 1.98
N LEU A 50 1.34 -2.18 2.94
CA LEU A 50 0.89 -3.42 3.58
C LEU A 50 -0.46 -3.25 4.25
N VAL A 51 -0.65 -2.16 4.99
CA VAL A 51 -1.92 -1.89 5.68
C VAL A 51 -3.06 -1.81 4.69
N GLN A 52 -2.88 -1.09 3.60
CA GLN A 52 -3.94 -0.87 2.62
C GLN A 52 -4.29 -2.14 1.84
N PHE A 53 -3.28 -2.87 1.36
CA PHE A 53 -3.53 -4.12 0.63
C PHE A 53 -4.15 -5.18 1.55
N LYS A 54 -3.71 -5.25 2.80
CA LYS A 54 -4.31 -6.18 3.77
C LYS A 54 -5.76 -5.82 4.07
N THR A 55 -6.08 -4.54 4.11
CA THR A 55 -7.46 -4.09 4.28
C THR A 55 -8.34 -4.59 3.14
N VAL A 56 -7.85 -4.55 1.89
CA VAL A 56 -8.58 -5.09 0.75
C VAL A 56 -8.86 -6.58 0.94
N GLN A 57 -7.83 -7.34 1.33
CA GLN A 57 -7.94 -8.78 1.53
C GLN A 57 -8.92 -9.14 2.66
N ASP A 58 -8.81 -8.45 3.80
CA ASP A 58 -9.52 -8.85 5.02
C ASP A 58 -10.94 -8.27 5.08
N SER A 59 -11.13 -7.03 4.63
CA SER A 59 -12.40 -6.33 4.78
C SER A 59 -13.24 -6.29 3.52
N PHE A 60 -12.66 -6.61 2.38
CA PHE A 60 -13.35 -6.57 1.07
C PHE A 60 -13.11 -7.87 0.30
N ALA A 61 -13.29 -8.99 0.99
CA ALA A 61 -12.91 -10.32 0.48
C ALA A 61 -13.54 -10.68 -0.87
N GLY A 62 -14.73 -10.16 -1.17
CA GLY A 62 -15.40 -10.42 -2.47
C GLY A 62 -15.07 -9.43 -3.57
N HIS A 63 -14.18 -8.47 -3.32
CA HIS A 63 -13.87 -7.43 -4.29
C HIS A 63 -12.94 -7.94 -5.39
N SER A 64 -13.13 -7.44 -6.62
CA SER A 64 -12.31 -7.84 -7.77
C SER A 64 -10.82 -7.53 -7.63
N LYS A 65 -10.44 -6.61 -6.74
CA LYS A 65 -9.04 -6.25 -6.50
C LYS A 65 -8.34 -7.15 -5.48
N VAL A 66 -9.04 -8.10 -4.86
CA VAL A 66 -8.43 -8.99 -3.85
C VAL A 66 -7.25 -9.78 -4.42
N PRO A 67 -7.35 -10.43 -5.59
CA PRO A 67 -6.17 -11.14 -6.13
C PRO A 67 -4.97 -10.23 -6.35
N ASP A 68 -5.20 -9.02 -6.87
CA ASP A 68 -4.13 -8.05 -7.08
C ASP A 68 -3.51 -7.61 -5.76
N ALA A 69 -4.34 -7.38 -4.74
CA ALA A 69 -3.87 -7.00 -3.41
C ALA A 69 -3.01 -8.09 -2.78
N ILE A 70 -3.43 -9.35 -2.89
CA ILE A 70 -2.67 -10.49 -2.36
C ILE A 70 -1.32 -10.59 -3.05
N TYR A 71 -1.28 -10.42 -4.37
CA TYR A 71 -0.04 -10.43 -5.13
C TYR A 71 0.91 -9.31 -4.65
N LYS A 72 0.38 -8.11 -4.49
CA LYS A 72 1.17 -6.96 -4.00
C LYS A 72 1.67 -7.17 -2.57
N LEU A 73 0.85 -7.78 -1.71
CA LEU A 73 1.26 -8.13 -0.34
C LEU A 73 2.49 -9.03 -0.37
N GLY A 74 2.50 -10.04 -1.25
CA GLY A 74 3.64 -10.93 -1.40
C GLY A 74 4.91 -10.18 -1.79
N ILE A 75 4.81 -9.27 -2.77
CA ILE A 75 5.94 -8.47 -3.24
C ILE A 75 6.48 -7.58 -2.11
N VAL A 76 5.59 -6.85 -1.43
CA VAL A 76 6.02 -5.92 -0.38
C VAL A 76 6.63 -6.66 0.80
N ASN A 77 6.05 -7.79 1.19
CA ASN A 77 6.61 -8.63 2.27
C ASN A 77 8.00 -9.14 1.91
N ASP A 78 8.22 -9.55 0.68
CA ASP A 78 9.53 -9.98 0.21
C ASP A 78 10.55 -8.84 0.28
N GLN A 79 10.16 -7.64 -0.14
CA GLN A 79 11.03 -6.47 -0.09
C GLN A 79 11.42 -6.12 1.34
N LEU A 80 10.45 -6.12 2.26
CA LEU A 80 10.69 -5.84 3.67
C LEU A 80 11.54 -6.94 4.32
N GLY A 81 11.29 -8.19 3.99
CA GLY A 81 12.10 -9.32 4.47
C GLY A 81 13.54 -9.19 4.04
N ASN A 82 13.78 -8.84 2.78
CA ASN A 82 15.14 -8.64 2.26
C ASN A 82 15.85 -7.49 2.99
N GLN A 83 15.16 -6.41 3.27
CA GLN A 83 15.73 -5.29 4.02
C GLN A 83 16.13 -5.70 5.43
N ILE A 84 15.29 -6.47 6.10
CA ILE A 84 15.58 -6.97 7.46
C ILE A 84 16.81 -7.87 7.43
N VAL A 85 16.90 -8.78 6.48
CA VAL A 85 18.05 -9.69 6.33
C VAL A 85 19.32 -8.89 6.07
N LEU A 86 19.27 -7.90 5.18
CA LEU A 86 20.43 -7.06 4.89
C LEU A 86 20.89 -6.29 6.12
N ASN A 87 19.95 -5.73 6.88
CA ASN A 87 20.29 -4.98 8.09
C ASN A 87 20.92 -5.88 9.14
N GLN A 88 20.41 -7.09 9.34
CA GLN A 88 20.98 -8.06 10.26
C GLN A 88 22.39 -8.48 9.82
N HIS A 89 22.58 -8.70 8.52
CA HIS A 89 23.88 -9.07 7.97
C HIS A 89 24.91 -7.97 8.23
N ILE A 90 24.56 -6.73 7.98
CA ILE A 90 25.44 -5.59 8.24
C ILE A 90 25.81 -5.49 9.71
N LEU A 91 24.85 -5.69 10.61
CA LEU A 91 25.09 -5.64 12.06
C LEU A 91 26.02 -6.76 12.52
N HIS A 92 25.92 -7.94 11.94
CA HIS A 92 26.75 -9.08 12.32
C HIS A 92 28.19 -8.99 11.80
N HIS A 93 28.44 -8.18 10.80
CA HIS A 93 29.76 -8.03 10.18
C HIS A 93 30.57 -6.86 10.74
N ARG A 94 30.09 -6.24 11.80
CA ARG A 94 30.89 -5.22 12.49
C ARG A 94 31.86 -5.83 13.53
#